data_fd58e6fa5128a732833e84f16c70999d
#
_entry.id   fd58e6fa5128a732833e84f16c70999d
#
_cell.length_a   1.000
_cell.length_b   1.000
_cell.length_c   1.000
_cell.angle_alpha   90.00
_cell.angle_beta   90.00
_cell.angle_gamma   90.00
#
_symmetry.space_group_name_H-M   'P 1'
#
loop_
_entity.id
_entity.type
_entity.pdbx_description
1 polymer ?
#
loop_
_entity_poly.entity_id
_entity_poly.type
_entity_poly.pdbx_seq_one_letter_code
_entity_poly.pdbx_strand_id
1 'polypeptide(L)'
;MEILQYTALELGCRIQNREIGVKEALTAVLDRIEERESSLHAYIHLDPERAMRQAEQVQEQILKGELRHPLAGVPVAIKDNLCTQEMPTTCASRILSDFRSPFSAQAVRNLEQAGAVILGKTNMDEFAMGSTTETSAYGPTQNPVKEGYVPGGSSGGSCAAVAAEE
;
A
#
# COMPACT_ATOMS: atom_id res chain seq x y z
N MET A 1 -7.17 3.03 -21.44
CA MET A 1 -5.88 3.10 -20.71
C MET A 1 -6.16 2.46 -19.37
N GLU A 2 -5.39 1.48 -18.98
CA GLU A 2 -5.63 0.78 -17.73
C GLU A 2 -5.33 1.71 -16.54
N ILE A 3 -6.17 1.65 -15.52
CA ILE A 3 -6.06 2.48 -14.30
C ILE A 3 -4.67 2.36 -13.67
N LEU A 4 -4.11 1.16 -13.68
CA LEU A 4 -2.81 0.83 -13.08
C LEU A 4 -1.59 1.52 -13.75
N GLN A 5 -1.75 2.08 -14.94
CA GLN A 5 -0.67 2.77 -15.65
C GLN A 5 -0.56 4.26 -15.30
N TYR A 6 -1.50 4.80 -14.54
CA TYR A 6 -1.43 6.19 -14.09
C TYR A 6 -0.44 6.35 -12.93
N THR A 7 0.30 7.44 -12.95
CA THR A 7 1.00 7.87 -11.72
C THR A 7 -0.02 8.23 -10.64
N ALA A 8 0.41 8.22 -9.37
CA ALA A 8 -0.45 8.60 -8.25
C ALA A 8 -1.11 9.98 -8.43
N LEU A 9 -0.40 10.95 -8.99
CA LEU A 9 -0.91 12.30 -9.25
C LEU A 9 -1.93 12.32 -10.39
N GLU A 10 -1.69 11.59 -11.48
CA GLU A 10 -2.62 11.47 -12.59
C GLU A 10 -3.91 10.77 -12.16
N LEU A 11 -3.80 9.67 -11.40
CA LEU A 11 -4.95 8.97 -10.84
C LEU A 11 -5.76 9.88 -9.91
N GLY A 12 -5.09 10.57 -8.98
CA GLY A 12 -5.75 11.51 -8.08
C GLY A 12 -6.46 12.65 -8.82
N CYS A 13 -5.86 13.19 -9.88
CA CYS A 13 -6.48 14.20 -10.73
C CYS A 13 -7.77 13.67 -11.39
N ARG A 14 -7.74 12.46 -11.96
CA ARG A 14 -8.90 11.82 -12.59
C ARG A 14 -10.02 11.52 -11.59
N ILE A 15 -9.65 11.08 -10.38
CA ILE A 15 -10.61 10.87 -9.29
C ILE A 15 -11.27 12.19 -8.89
N GLN A 16 -10.49 13.27 -8.72
CA GLN A 16 -11.04 14.59 -8.39
C GLN A 16 -11.95 15.14 -9.50
N ASN A 17 -11.63 14.85 -10.77
CA ASN A 17 -12.45 15.20 -11.92
C ASN A 17 -13.67 14.28 -12.11
N ARG A 18 -13.82 13.22 -11.28
CA ARG A 18 -14.88 12.22 -11.37
C ARG A 18 -14.86 11.39 -12.66
N GLU A 19 -13.69 11.28 -13.27
CA GLU A 19 -13.45 10.43 -14.44
C GLU A 19 -13.28 8.95 -14.03
N ILE A 20 -12.76 8.72 -12.81
CA ILE A 20 -12.54 7.40 -12.19
C ILE A 20 -13.12 7.44 -10.77
N GLY A 21 -13.83 6.38 -10.38
CA GLY A 21 -14.30 6.21 -9.01
C GLY A 21 -13.20 5.74 -8.07
N VAL A 22 -13.23 6.17 -6.79
CA VAL A 22 -12.25 5.70 -5.79
C VAL A 22 -12.33 4.19 -5.61
N LYS A 23 -13.55 3.63 -5.56
CA LYS A 23 -13.76 2.18 -5.47
C LYS A 23 -13.27 1.45 -6.71
N GLU A 24 -13.45 2.03 -7.89
CA GLU A 24 -12.98 1.49 -9.16
C GLU A 24 -11.43 1.42 -9.17
N ALA A 25 -10.76 2.50 -8.75
CA ALA A 25 -9.31 2.52 -8.63
C ALA A 25 -8.79 1.48 -7.62
N LEU A 26 -9.43 1.39 -6.45
CA LEU A 26 -9.07 0.41 -5.43
C LEU A 26 -9.28 -1.03 -5.93
N THR A 27 -10.41 -1.31 -6.59
CA THR A 27 -10.70 -2.65 -7.11
C THR A 27 -9.64 -3.08 -8.13
N ALA A 28 -9.26 -2.19 -9.06
CA ALA A 28 -8.23 -2.50 -10.05
C ALA A 28 -6.89 -2.89 -9.41
N VAL A 29 -6.50 -2.21 -8.32
CA VAL A 29 -5.27 -2.54 -7.57
C VAL A 29 -5.42 -3.86 -6.81
N LEU A 30 -6.55 -4.10 -6.15
CA LEU A 30 -6.80 -5.36 -5.42
C LEU A 30 -6.83 -6.57 -6.35
N ASP A 31 -7.43 -6.45 -7.54
CA ASP A 31 -7.43 -7.50 -8.55
C ASP A 31 -6.00 -7.83 -9.00
N ARG A 32 -5.16 -6.80 -9.19
CA ARG A 32 -3.74 -6.98 -9.52
C ARG A 32 -2.97 -7.68 -8.38
N ILE A 33 -3.21 -7.31 -7.14
CA ILE A 33 -2.62 -7.96 -5.96
C ILE A 33 -3.02 -9.44 -5.94
N GLU A 34 -4.31 -9.76 -6.17
CA GLU A 34 -4.79 -11.14 -6.21
C GLU A 34 -4.07 -11.98 -7.28
N GLU A 35 -3.79 -11.40 -8.44
CA GLU A 35 -3.07 -12.05 -9.53
C GLU A 35 -1.59 -12.34 -9.23
N ARG A 36 -0.91 -11.44 -8.51
CA ARG A 36 0.56 -11.41 -8.43
C ARG A 36 1.14 -11.76 -7.06
N GLU A 37 0.46 -11.39 -5.98
CA GLU A 37 1.03 -11.42 -4.63
C GLU A 37 1.44 -12.81 -4.17
N SER A 38 0.75 -13.87 -4.60
CA SER A 38 1.12 -15.25 -4.26
C SER A 38 2.54 -15.64 -4.70
N SER A 39 3.06 -15.00 -5.75
CA SER A 39 4.43 -15.20 -6.26
C SER A 39 5.40 -14.08 -5.88
N LEU A 40 4.87 -12.90 -5.55
CA LEU A 40 5.67 -11.69 -5.35
C LEU A 40 6.09 -11.49 -3.88
N HIS A 41 5.18 -11.75 -2.94
CA HIS A 41 5.38 -11.53 -1.50
C HIS A 41 5.77 -10.08 -1.16
N ALA A 42 5.08 -9.12 -1.78
CA ALA A 42 5.30 -7.70 -1.56
C ALA A 42 4.66 -7.20 -0.25
N TYR A 43 3.58 -7.88 0.21
CA TYR A 43 2.85 -7.49 1.41
C TYR A 43 3.06 -8.50 2.55
N ILE A 44 3.07 -8.00 3.79
CA ILE A 44 2.98 -8.80 5.03
C ILE A 44 1.54 -8.86 5.50
N HIS A 45 0.79 -7.77 5.32
CA HIS A 45 -0.60 -7.66 5.74
C HIS A 45 -1.39 -6.83 4.74
N LEU A 46 -2.54 -7.35 4.34
CA LEU A 46 -3.54 -6.66 3.52
C LEU A 46 -4.86 -6.61 4.29
N ASP A 47 -5.60 -5.52 4.16
CA ASP A 47 -6.96 -5.38 4.70
C ASP A 47 -7.91 -4.77 3.65
N PRO A 48 -8.31 -5.58 2.65
CA PRO A 48 -9.17 -5.13 1.56
C PRO A 48 -10.52 -4.58 2.02
N GLU A 49 -11.11 -5.19 3.07
CA GLU A 49 -12.39 -4.75 3.60
C GLU A 49 -12.31 -3.35 4.22
N ARG A 50 -11.27 -3.11 5.02
CA ARG A 50 -11.00 -1.78 5.59
C ARG A 50 -10.73 -0.76 4.48
N ALA A 51 -9.88 -1.11 3.52
CA ALA A 51 -9.57 -0.24 2.38
C ALA A 51 -10.84 0.13 1.59
N MET A 52 -11.75 -0.83 1.38
CA MET A 52 -13.01 -0.57 0.67
C MET A 52 -13.93 0.36 1.45
N ARG A 53 -14.06 0.19 2.78
CA ARG A 53 -14.82 1.12 3.64
C ARG A 53 -14.22 2.52 3.60
N GLN A 54 -12.89 2.64 3.63
CA GLN A 54 -12.20 3.93 3.52
C GLN A 54 -12.43 4.56 2.15
N ALA A 55 -12.37 3.79 1.07
CA ALA A 55 -12.64 4.25 -0.30
C ALA A 55 -14.06 4.82 -0.44
N GLU A 56 -15.06 4.17 0.16
CA GLU A 56 -16.45 4.67 0.18
C GLU A 56 -16.55 6.03 0.87
N GLN A 57 -15.95 6.18 2.05
CA GLN A 57 -15.96 7.44 2.80
C GLN A 57 -15.26 8.57 2.03
N VAL A 58 -14.09 8.28 1.46
CA VAL A 58 -13.33 9.25 0.65
C VAL A 58 -14.11 9.65 -0.60
N GLN A 59 -14.74 8.69 -1.28
CA GLN A 59 -15.60 8.95 -2.45
C GLN A 59 -16.73 9.91 -2.10
N GLU A 60 -17.41 9.70 -0.97
CA GLU A 60 -18.48 10.61 -0.54
C GLU A 60 -17.97 12.02 -0.26
N GLN A 61 -16.84 12.15 0.43
CA GLN A 61 -16.24 13.46 0.73
C GLN A 61 -15.85 14.23 -0.55
N ILE A 62 -15.30 13.53 -1.55
CA ILE A 62 -14.98 14.11 -2.86
C ILE A 62 -16.27 14.58 -3.56
N LEU A 63 -17.32 13.76 -3.57
CA LEU A 63 -18.60 14.11 -4.21
C LEU A 63 -19.28 15.30 -3.56
N LYS A 64 -19.17 15.45 -2.24
CA LYS A 64 -19.66 16.60 -1.47
C LYS A 64 -18.76 17.85 -1.62
N GLY A 65 -17.55 17.71 -2.19
CA GLY A 65 -16.59 18.80 -2.31
C GLY A 65 -15.85 19.12 -1.02
N GLU A 66 -15.95 18.25 -0.02
CA GLU A 66 -15.35 18.41 1.31
C GLU A 66 -13.85 18.02 1.32
N LEU A 67 -13.45 17.16 0.40
CA LEU A 67 -12.06 16.70 0.27
C LEU A 67 -11.50 17.03 -1.11
N ARG A 68 -10.45 17.86 -1.12
CA ARG A 68 -9.71 18.24 -2.34
C ARG A 68 -8.22 18.14 -2.08
N HIS A 69 -7.62 17.02 -2.47
CA HIS A 69 -6.19 16.79 -2.36
C HIS A 69 -5.71 15.91 -3.52
N PRO A 70 -4.49 16.12 -4.06
CA PRO A 70 -3.97 15.31 -5.19
C PRO A 70 -3.89 13.82 -4.92
N LEU A 71 -3.81 13.40 -3.66
CA LEU A 71 -3.77 11.98 -3.27
C LEU A 71 -5.12 11.45 -2.79
N ALA A 72 -6.19 12.26 -2.80
CA ALA A 72 -7.50 11.78 -2.33
C ALA A 72 -8.04 10.68 -3.24
N GLY A 73 -8.31 9.54 -2.65
CA GLY A 73 -8.79 8.33 -3.32
C GLY A 73 -7.70 7.46 -3.94
N VAL A 74 -6.42 7.89 -3.87
CA VAL A 74 -5.30 7.09 -4.41
C VAL A 74 -4.98 5.94 -3.44
N PRO A 75 -4.94 4.68 -3.92
CA PRO A 75 -4.49 3.54 -3.12
C PRO A 75 -3.00 3.66 -2.76
N VAL A 76 -2.65 3.39 -1.51
CA VAL A 76 -1.27 3.51 -0.99
C VAL A 76 -0.95 2.35 -0.06
N ALA A 77 0.21 1.73 -0.22
CA ALA A 77 0.76 0.75 0.70
C ALA A 77 1.76 1.40 1.67
N ILE A 78 1.83 0.89 2.90
CA ILE A 78 2.68 1.42 3.96
C ILE A 78 3.78 0.41 4.31
N LYS A 79 5.03 0.82 4.29
CA LYS A 79 6.13 -0.05 4.75
C LYS A 79 5.91 -0.49 6.20
N ASP A 80 6.20 -1.76 6.50
CA ASP A 80 5.82 -2.36 7.79
C ASP A 80 6.62 -1.87 9.02
N ASN A 81 7.56 -0.95 8.86
CA ASN A 81 8.18 -0.23 9.97
C ASN A 81 7.47 1.10 10.34
N LEU A 82 6.48 1.52 9.56
CA LEU A 82 5.67 2.68 9.89
C LEU A 82 4.47 2.24 10.72
N CYS A 83 4.37 2.77 11.94
CA CYS A 83 3.27 2.47 12.85
C CYS A 83 1.92 2.84 12.21
N THR A 84 0.99 1.91 12.27
CA THR A 84 -0.41 2.08 11.90
C THR A 84 -1.27 1.59 13.05
N GLN A 85 -2.25 2.38 13.48
CA GLN A 85 -3.08 2.05 14.65
C GLN A 85 -4.02 0.86 14.38
N GLU A 86 -4.52 0.74 13.15
CA GLU A 86 -5.53 -0.26 12.79
C GLU A 86 -4.95 -1.57 12.26
N MET A 87 -3.69 -1.57 11.82
CA MET A 87 -3.01 -2.74 11.28
C MET A 87 -1.78 -3.10 12.12
N PRO A 88 -1.34 -4.37 12.11
CA PRO A 88 -0.08 -4.75 12.76
C PRO A 88 1.11 -3.95 12.22
N THR A 89 2.13 -3.78 13.06
CA THR A 89 3.43 -3.20 12.67
C THR A 89 4.52 -4.12 13.18
N THR A 90 5.00 -5.00 12.31
CA THR A 90 5.89 -6.09 12.72
C THR A 90 7.36 -5.82 12.44
N CYS A 91 7.69 -4.81 11.64
CA CYS A 91 9.05 -4.57 11.11
C CYS A 91 9.63 -5.82 10.44
N ALA A 92 8.79 -6.66 9.82
CA ALA A 92 9.14 -7.96 9.24
C ALA A 92 9.81 -8.91 10.24
N SER A 93 9.54 -8.78 11.54
CA SER A 93 10.12 -9.59 12.62
C SER A 93 9.05 -10.38 13.38
N ARG A 94 9.40 -11.63 13.74
CA ARG A 94 8.56 -12.45 14.62
C ARG A 94 8.47 -11.89 16.04
N ILE A 95 9.43 -11.09 16.47
CA ILE A 95 9.44 -10.43 17.79
C ILE A 95 8.23 -9.50 17.93
N LEU A 96 7.81 -8.87 16.84
CA LEU A 96 6.68 -7.92 16.79
C LEU A 96 5.44 -8.47 16.08
N SER A 97 5.32 -9.78 15.86
CA SER A 97 4.22 -10.39 15.08
C SER A 97 2.82 -9.95 15.55
N ASP A 98 2.64 -9.78 16.85
CA ASP A 98 1.35 -9.39 17.45
C ASP A 98 1.30 -7.92 17.88
N PHE A 99 2.34 -7.14 17.55
CA PHE A 99 2.40 -5.76 17.97
C PHE A 99 1.43 -4.89 17.18
N ARG A 100 0.55 -4.21 17.91
CA ARG A 100 -0.34 -3.16 17.39
C ARG A 100 0.02 -1.84 18.04
N SER A 101 0.37 -0.87 17.21
CA SER A 101 0.76 0.44 17.70
C SER A 101 -0.44 1.20 18.29
N PRO A 102 -0.30 1.87 19.44
CA PRO A 102 -1.35 2.75 19.99
C PRO A 102 -1.52 4.05 19.19
N PHE A 103 -0.69 4.30 18.19
CA PHE A 103 -0.72 5.49 17.33
C PHE A 103 -0.28 5.17 15.91
N SER A 104 -0.71 6.00 14.95
CA SER A 104 -0.14 6.00 13.60
C SER A 104 1.03 6.99 13.50
N ALA A 105 2.04 6.63 12.72
CA ALA A 105 3.14 7.52 12.38
C ALA A 105 2.63 8.81 11.72
N GLN A 106 3.34 9.93 11.90
CA GLN A 106 2.90 11.21 11.34
C GLN A 106 2.75 11.16 9.82
N ALA A 107 3.63 10.45 9.12
CA ALA A 107 3.53 10.26 7.67
C ALA A 107 2.23 9.54 7.28
N VAL A 108 1.84 8.49 8.01
CA VAL A 108 0.59 7.75 7.78
C VAL A 108 -0.63 8.66 8.02
N ARG A 109 -0.64 9.39 9.14
CA ARG A 109 -1.73 10.36 9.42
C ARG A 109 -1.86 11.43 8.35
N ASN A 110 -0.74 11.92 7.81
CA ASN A 110 -0.77 12.90 6.73
C ASN A 110 -1.38 12.32 5.44
N LEU A 111 -1.07 11.06 5.12
CA LEU A 111 -1.68 10.36 3.98
C LEU A 111 -3.19 10.15 4.18
N GLU A 112 -3.60 9.72 5.37
CA GLU A 112 -5.01 9.55 5.72
C GLU A 112 -5.78 10.87 5.65
N GLN A 113 -5.20 11.96 6.17
CA GLN A 113 -5.78 13.31 6.09
C GLN A 113 -5.85 13.84 4.65
N ALA A 114 -4.92 13.45 3.81
CA ALA A 114 -4.95 13.72 2.37
C ALA A 114 -6.02 12.90 1.62
N GLY A 115 -6.65 11.93 2.29
CA GLY A 115 -7.64 11.05 1.71
C GLY A 115 -7.07 9.89 0.90
N ALA A 116 -5.79 9.56 1.06
CA ALA A 116 -5.22 8.35 0.47
C ALA A 116 -5.86 7.09 1.09
N VAL A 117 -6.09 6.07 0.29
CA VAL A 117 -6.69 4.80 0.74
C VAL A 117 -5.58 3.82 1.07
N ILE A 118 -5.42 3.50 2.37
CA ILE A 118 -4.35 2.60 2.81
C ILE A 118 -4.75 1.14 2.56
N LEU A 119 -3.94 0.41 1.78
CA LEU A 119 -4.17 -0.99 1.40
C LEU A 119 -3.71 -1.99 2.46
N GLY A 120 -2.49 -1.79 2.96
CA GLY A 120 -1.81 -2.75 3.80
C GLY A 120 -0.39 -2.37 4.13
N LYS A 121 0.37 -3.36 4.60
CA LYS A 121 1.75 -3.24 5.08
C LYS A 121 2.69 -4.03 4.17
N THR A 122 3.67 -3.34 3.57
CA THR A 122 4.62 -3.96 2.65
C THR A 122 5.79 -4.61 3.36
N ASN A 123 6.28 -5.69 2.76
CA ASN A 123 7.42 -6.46 3.22
C ASN A 123 8.74 -5.66 3.18
N MET A 124 9.68 -6.06 4.02
CA MET A 124 10.93 -5.34 4.22
C MET A 124 12.00 -6.25 4.83
N ASP A 125 13.25 -5.84 4.83
CA ASP A 125 14.26 -6.48 5.68
C ASP A 125 13.92 -6.28 7.16
N GLU A 126 14.18 -7.30 7.99
CA GLU A 126 13.88 -7.28 9.42
C GLU A 126 14.49 -6.04 10.08
N PHE A 127 13.66 -5.27 10.81
CA PHE A 127 13.97 -3.97 11.44
C PHE A 127 14.63 -2.94 10.51
N ALA A 128 14.39 -3.03 9.20
CA ALA A 128 14.98 -2.19 8.17
C ALA A 128 16.52 -2.32 8.06
N MET A 129 17.08 -3.42 8.55
CA MET A 129 18.53 -3.68 8.58
C MET A 129 18.90 -4.71 7.51
N GLY A 130 18.91 -4.26 6.25
CA GLY A 130 19.24 -5.09 5.08
C GLY A 130 19.06 -4.30 3.78
N SER A 131 19.37 -4.96 2.66
CA SER A 131 19.34 -4.34 1.33
C SER A 131 18.74 -5.24 0.26
N THR A 132 18.14 -6.38 0.63
CA THR A 132 17.68 -7.42 -0.29
C THR A 132 16.26 -7.90 -0.03
N THR A 133 15.68 -7.59 1.14
CA THR A 133 14.38 -8.08 1.62
C THR A 133 14.37 -9.62 1.80
N GLU A 134 15.54 -10.25 1.96
CA GLU A 134 15.68 -11.69 2.24
C GLU A 134 15.60 -12.01 3.73
N THR A 135 15.83 -11.02 4.60
CA THR A 135 15.85 -11.21 6.06
C THR A 135 14.49 -11.16 6.72
N SER A 136 13.42 -10.94 5.94
CA SER A 136 12.05 -10.92 6.45
C SER A 136 11.65 -12.26 7.09
N ALA A 137 11.08 -12.20 8.28
CA ALA A 137 10.53 -13.38 8.97
C ALA A 137 9.29 -13.96 8.25
N TYR A 138 8.72 -13.23 7.29
CA TYR A 138 7.57 -13.62 6.47
C TYR A 138 7.96 -14.19 5.11
N GLY A 139 9.26 -14.31 4.84
CA GLY A 139 9.81 -14.78 3.58
C GLY A 139 10.28 -13.63 2.67
N PRO A 140 11.09 -13.94 1.66
CA PRO A 140 11.67 -12.96 0.76
C PRO A 140 10.63 -12.43 -0.23
N THR A 141 10.74 -11.15 -0.56
CA THR A 141 10.02 -10.55 -1.69
C THR A 141 10.78 -10.85 -2.98
N GLN A 142 10.06 -11.17 -4.05
CA GLN A 142 10.63 -11.43 -5.37
C GLN A 142 10.76 -10.14 -6.19
N ASN A 143 11.67 -10.15 -7.15
CA ASN A 143 11.81 -9.05 -8.10
C ASN A 143 10.82 -9.27 -9.28
N PRO A 144 9.81 -8.40 -9.48
CA PRO A 144 8.79 -8.60 -10.53
C PRO A 144 9.32 -8.37 -11.95
N VAL A 145 10.47 -7.70 -12.08
CA VAL A 145 11.06 -7.36 -13.38
C VAL A 145 12.04 -8.44 -13.85
N LYS A 146 12.72 -9.11 -12.90
CA LYS A 146 13.73 -10.12 -13.21
C LYS A 146 13.72 -11.26 -12.21
N GLU A 147 13.21 -12.39 -12.64
CA GLU A 147 13.14 -13.61 -11.84
C GLU A 147 14.53 -14.05 -11.31
N GLY A 148 14.57 -14.52 -10.07
CA GLY A 148 15.80 -14.97 -9.40
C GLY A 148 16.69 -13.83 -8.89
N TYR A 149 16.25 -12.59 -8.95
CA TYR A 149 16.94 -11.44 -8.40
C TYR A 149 16.18 -10.85 -7.19
N VAL A 150 16.93 -10.19 -6.32
CA VAL A 150 16.34 -9.47 -5.18
C VAL A 150 15.68 -8.16 -5.65
N PRO A 151 14.61 -7.68 -4.99
CA PRO A 151 13.95 -6.42 -5.33
C PRO A 151 14.68 -5.19 -4.82
N GLY A 152 15.75 -5.39 -4.05
CA GLY A 152 16.39 -4.37 -3.24
C GLY A 152 15.86 -4.37 -1.81
N GLY A 153 16.30 -3.44 -1.00
CA GLY A 153 15.90 -3.33 0.43
C GLY A 153 16.45 -2.06 1.06
N SER A 154 16.03 -1.76 2.26
CA SER A 154 15.14 -2.54 3.13
C SER A 154 13.64 -2.44 2.74
N SER A 155 13.23 -1.64 1.75
CA SER A 155 11.84 -1.43 1.31
C SER A 155 11.49 -2.27 0.07
N GLY A 156 11.96 -3.53 -0.01
CA GLY A 156 11.80 -4.37 -1.20
C GLY A 156 10.35 -4.64 -1.55
N GLY A 157 9.48 -4.88 -0.57
CA GLY A 157 8.06 -5.05 -0.80
C GLY A 157 7.42 -3.82 -1.45
N SER A 158 7.75 -2.61 -0.97
CA SER A 158 7.24 -1.36 -1.56
C SER A 158 7.74 -1.17 -2.99
N CYS A 159 9.02 -1.50 -3.26
CA CYS A 159 9.57 -1.44 -4.62
C CYS A 159 8.90 -2.46 -5.55
N ALA A 160 8.71 -3.68 -5.06
CA ALA A 160 8.11 -4.75 -5.84
C ALA A 160 6.64 -4.47 -6.16
N ALA A 161 5.84 -4.02 -5.18
CA ALA A 161 4.45 -3.65 -5.38
C ALA A 161 4.31 -2.58 -6.48
N VAL A 162 5.05 -1.47 -6.39
CA VAL A 162 5.02 -0.41 -7.42
C VAL A 162 5.45 -0.95 -8.79
N ALA A 163 6.50 -1.77 -8.87
CA ALA A 163 6.99 -2.32 -10.12
C ALA A 163 6.04 -3.37 -10.74
N ALA A 164 5.18 -3.99 -9.92
CA ALA A 164 4.15 -4.95 -10.34
C ALA A 164 2.79 -4.30 -10.61
N GLU A 165 2.68 -2.98 -10.43
CA GLU A 165 1.43 -2.21 -10.55
C GLU A 165 0.37 -2.61 -9.51
N GLU A 166 0.82 -2.92 -8.27
CA GLU A 166 0.00 -3.27 -7.11
C GLU A 166 -0.28 -2.08 -6.18
#